data_bac56bac3a3900df298c49128ab1a24c
#
_entry.id   bac56bac3a3900df298c49128ab1a24c
#
_cell.length_a   1.000
_cell.length_b   1.000
_cell.length_c   1.000
_cell.angle_alpha   90.00
_cell.angle_beta   90.00
_cell.angle_gamma   90.00
#
_symmetry.space_group_name_H-M   'P 1'
#
loop_
_entity.id
_entity.type
_entity.pdbx_description
1 polymer ?
#
loop_
_entity_poly.entity_id
_entity_poly.type
_entity_poly.pdbx_seq_one_letter_code
_entity_poly.pdbx_strand_id
1 'polypeptide(L)'
;MFAITSCGNATETGVEKLIESQSGGDVDIDLDGGGLSVQTDEGGMSIDEDGNFVITDADGSVVTGNADSETGDFSAESEDGSFRVDTSGEIPEEWPSDVPRPEGIEGASSTVTQSSTELAITVTGQAGDSFVDDYGSTLEDNGFERTSNFESDANITRVFENETWTVSVNSFPGGDASQVAVSLFPSSS
;
A
#
# COMPACT_ATOMS: atom_id res chain seq x y z
N MET A 1 3.53 52.44 -4.25
CA MET A 1 4.41 51.37 -4.74
C MET A 1 4.84 50.59 -3.50
N PHE A 2 4.11 49.54 -3.15
CA PHE A 2 4.44 48.70 -2.01
C PHE A 2 5.27 47.53 -2.52
N ALA A 3 6.49 47.40 -2.05
CA ALA A 3 7.34 46.25 -2.28
C ALA A 3 6.89 45.15 -1.33
N ILE A 4 6.38 44.04 -1.84
CA ILE A 4 6.15 42.81 -1.09
C ILE A 4 7.51 42.10 -1.06
N THR A 5 8.27 42.30 0.01
CA THR A 5 9.46 41.54 0.30
C THR A 5 9.09 40.24 1.00
N SER A 6 9.39 39.14 0.36
CA SER A 6 9.69 37.80 0.90
C SER A 6 8.99 37.40 2.19
N CYS A 7 7.86 36.71 2.08
CA CYS A 7 7.15 36.07 3.21
C CYS A 7 7.59 34.61 3.48
N GLY A 8 8.69 34.13 2.95
CA GLY A 8 9.15 32.76 3.18
C GLY A 8 9.46 32.47 4.66
N ASN A 9 10.44 33.17 5.19
CA ASN A 9 10.98 32.90 6.53
C ASN A 9 10.02 33.21 7.72
N ALA A 10 9.03 34.10 7.52
CA ALA A 10 8.11 34.44 8.61
C ALA A 10 7.03 33.37 8.86
N THR A 11 6.73 32.56 7.84
CA THR A 11 5.77 31.45 7.96
C THR A 11 6.44 30.24 8.59
N GLU A 12 7.66 29.94 8.21
CA GLU A 12 8.52 28.87 8.72
C GLU A 12 8.72 29.01 10.23
N THR A 13 9.27 30.14 10.70
CA THR A 13 9.46 30.42 12.15
C THR A 13 8.15 30.42 12.94
N GLY A 14 7.02 30.71 12.31
CA GLY A 14 5.72 30.68 12.97
C GLY A 14 5.19 29.26 13.19
N VAL A 15 5.44 28.38 12.23
CA VAL A 15 5.06 26.95 12.29
C VAL A 15 6.00 26.20 13.23
N GLU A 16 7.30 26.43 13.19
CA GLU A 16 8.31 25.90 14.11
C GLU A 16 7.91 26.16 15.56
N LYS A 17 7.67 27.42 15.94
CA LYS A 17 7.28 27.79 17.31
C LYS A 17 5.95 27.18 17.77
N LEU A 18 5.03 26.95 16.85
CA LEU A 18 3.75 26.33 17.17
C LEU A 18 3.95 24.84 17.50
N ILE A 19 4.79 24.15 16.73
CA ILE A 19 5.08 22.73 16.92
C ILE A 19 5.98 22.53 18.14
N GLU A 20 7.03 23.32 18.32
CA GLU A 20 7.88 23.32 19.53
C GLU A 20 7.04 23.46 20.80
N SER A 21 6.04 24.35 20.79
CA SER A 21 5.17 24.57 21.95
C SER A 21 4.26 23.37 22.29
N GLN A 22 4.05 22.47 21.35
CA GLN A 22 3.21 21.28 21.54
C GLN A 22 4.01 19.99 21.73
N SER A 23 5.18 19.85 21.12
CA SER A 23 6.03 18.66 21.18
C SER A 23 6.97 18.62 22.38
N GLY A 24 7.30 19.79 22.94
CA GLY A 24 8.19 19.90 24.12
C GLY A 24 9.67 19.66 23.81
N GLY A 25 10.06 19.56 22.53
CA GLY A 25 11.43 19.39 22.05
C GLY A 25 11.79 20.42 20.98
N ASP A 26 13.07 20.51 20.64
CA ASP A 26 13.53 21.31 19.52
C ASP A 26 13.03 20.68 18.20
N VAL A 27 12.32 21.45 17.40
CA VAL A 27 11.79 21.06 16.09
C VAL A 27 12.37 22.01 15.06
N ASP A 28 13.06 21.48 14.08
CA ASP A 28 13.57 22.23 12.91
C ASP A 28 12.66 21.89 11.70
N ILE A 29 12.08 22.90 11.08
CA ILE A 29 11.20 22.75 9.93
C ILE A 29 11.79 23.53 8.78
N ASP A 30 12.09 22.85 7.69
CA ASP A 30 12.55 23.42 6.44
C ASP A 30 11.46 23.26 5.38
N LEU A 31 11.04 24.36 4.77
CA LEU A 31 10.07 24.44 3.68
C LEU A 31 10.70 24.89 2.36
N ASP A 32 12.04 24.88 2.26
CA ASP A 32 12.75 25.30 1.04
C ASP A 32 12.60 24.26 -0.08
N GLY A 33 12.44 24.75 -1.29
CA GLY A 33 12.44 23.92 -2.50
C GLY A 33 11.15 23.11 -2.76
N GLY A 34 10.01 23.47 -2.13
CA GLY A 34 8.72 22.79 -2.35
C GLY A 34 8.54 21.51 -1.54
N GLY A 35 9.53 21.11 -0.75
CA GLY A 35 9.47 20.00 0.19
C GLY A 35 9.13 20.43 1.62
N LEU A 36 9.02 19.47 2.51
CA LEU A 36 8.87 19.65 3.96
C LEU A 36 9.90 18.77 4.66
N SER A 37 10.69 19.36 5.57
CA SER A 37 11.54 18.59 6.48
C SER A 37 11.22 18.99 7.92
N VAL A 38 11.09 17.98 8.77
CA VAL A 38 10.86 18.13 10.21
C VAL A 38 11.88 17.28 10.94
N GLN A 39 12.66 17.88 11.82
CA GLN A 39 13.65 17.22 12.64
C GLN A 39 13.33 17.44 14.12
N THR A 40 13.46 16.40 14.92
CA THR A 40 13.30 16.42 16.39
C THR A 40 14.41 15.60 17.04
N ASP A 41 14.55 15.71 18.36
CA ASP A 41 15.48 14.86 19.13
C ASP A 41 15.10 13.36 19.08
N GLU A 42 13.85 13.04 18.72
CA GLU A 42 13.30 11.69 18.65
C GLU A 42 13.24 11.13 17.20
N GLY A 43 13.77 11.85 16.21
CA GLY A 43 13.78 11.45 14.82
C GLY A 43 13.37 12.56 13.86
N GLY A 44 13.13 12.21 12.60
CA GLY A 44 12.79 13.21 11.60
C GLY A 44 11.98 12.64 10.43
N MET A 45 11.38 13.54 9.67
CA MET A 45 10.70 13.23 8.42
C MET A 45 11.04 14.30 7.38
N SER A 46 11.31 13.88 6.17
CA SER A 46 11.39 14.79 5.01
C SER A 46 10.55 14.24 3.87
N ILE A 47 9.95 15.16 3.11
CA ILE A 47 9.26 14.85 1.85
C ILE A 47 9.64 15.95 0.84
N ASP A 48 10.00 15.56 -0.37
CA ASP A 48 10.33 16.49 -1.44
C ASP A 48 9.14 16.78 -2.37
N GLU A 49 9.34 17.64 -3.38
CA GLU A 49 8.30 18.03 -4.35
C GLU A 49 7.84 16.88 -5.26
N ASP A 50 8.66 15.83 -5.41
CA ASP A 50 8.36 14.63 -6.19
C ASP A 50 7.67 13.55 -5.35
N GLY A 51 7.38 13.83 -4.07
CA GLY A 51 6.72 12.91 -3.14
C GLY A 51 7.65 11.87 -2.52
N ASN A 52 8.99 11.96 -2.73
CA ASN A 52 9.91 11.07 -2.03
C ASN A 52 9.99 11.48 -0.56
N PHE A 53 9.89 10.51 0.33
CA PHE A 53 9.99 10.76 1.76
C PHE A 53 11.05 9.90 2.44
N VAL A 54 11.58 10.43 3.52
CA VAL A 54 12.47 9.73 4.44
C VAL A 54 11.95 9.96 5.85
N ILE A 55 11.77 8.88 6.61
CA ILE A 55 11.43 8.93 8.03
C ILE A 55 12.56 8.26 8.79
N THR A 56 13.04 8.91 9.84
CA THR A 56 14.07 8.37 10.73
C THR A 56 13.52 8.37 12.15
N ASP A 57 13.50 7.22 12.79
CA ASP A 57 13.08 7.06 14.19
C ASP A 57 14.21 7.38 15.18
N ALA A 58 13.85 7.52 16.46
CA ALA A 58 14.77 7.80 17.56
C ALA A 58 15.90 6.76 17.74
N ASP A 59 15.67 5.52 17.32
CA ASP A 59 16.67 4.44 17.35
C ASP A 59 17.58 4.40 16.11
N GLY A 60 17.31 5.29 15.14
CA GLY A 60 18.06 5.40 13.86
C GLY A 60 17.52 4.52 12.75
N SER A 61 16.39 3.83 12.93
CA SER A 61 15.72 3.10 11.87
C SER A 61 15.24 4.07 10.79
N VAL A 62 15.41 3.71 9.54
CA VAL A 62 15.07 4.56 8.38
C VAL A 62 14.04 3.88 7.51
N VAL A 63 12.97 4.62 7.20
CA VAL A 63 11.98 4.26 6.18
C VAL A 63 12.09 5.28 5.05
N THR A 64 12.26 4.79 3.84
CA THR A 64 12.25 5.62 2.62
C THR A 64 11.09 5.23 1.74
N GLY A 65 10.59 6.15 0.93
CA GLY A 65 9.49 5.82 0.03
C GLY A 65 9.12 6.96 -0.90
N ASN A 66 8.06 6.72 -1.66
CA ASN A 66 7.48 7.70 -2.56
C ASN A 66 5.95 7.63 -2.49
N ALA A 67 5.31 8.77 -2.58
CA ALA A 67 3.86 8.94 -2.67
C ALA A 67 3.55 9.80 -3.91
N ASP A 68 3.09 9.16 -4.98
CA ASP A 68 2.69 9.85 -6.19
C ASP A 68 1.23 10.32 -6.07
N SER A 69 1.04 11.63 -5.99
CA SER A 69 -0.28 12.23 -5.84
C SER A 69 -1.11 12.25 -7.14
N GLU A 70 -0.50 12.01 -8.30
CA GLU A 70 -1.18 11.99 -9.60
C GLU A 70 -1.76 10.61 -9.91
N THR A 71 -1.02 9.55 -9.61
CA THR A 71 -1.45 8.16 -9.83
C THR A 71 -2.09 7.54 -8.60
N GLY A 72 -1.71 7.97 -7.41
CA GLY A 72 -2.08 7.36 -6.14
C GLY A 72 -1.20 6.18 -5.75
N ASP A 73 -0.09 5.98 -6.46
CA ASP A 73 0.90 4.97 -6.14
C ASP A 73 1.66 5.35 -4.86
N PHE A 74 2.00 4.35 -4.08
CA PHE A 74 2.75 4.54 -2.84
C PHE A 74 3.76 3.41 -2.65
N SER A 75 4.96 3.75 -2.20
CA SER A 75 5.97 2.77 -1.80
C SER A 75 6.67 3.19 -0.53
N ALA A 76 7.01 2.23 0.30
CA ALA A 76 7.83 2.42 1.49
C ALA A 76 8.77 1.23 1.66
N GLU A 77 10.01 1.47 2.05
CA GLU A 77 11.06 0.47 2.22
C GLU A 77 11.84 0.74 3.50
N SER A 78 12.13 -0.32 4.26
CA SER A 78 12.93 -0.31 5.48
C SER A 78 13.85 -1.53 5.54
N GLU A 79 14.68 -1.65 6.57
CA GLU A 79 15.50 -2.86 6.80
C GLU A 79 14.64 -4.13 7.01
N ASP A 80 13.42 -3.98 7.53
CA ASP A 80 12.52 -5.09 7.85
C ASP A 80 11.66 -5.54 6.66
N GLY A 81 11.54 -4.72 5.61
CA GLY A 81 10.75 -5.04 4.44
C GLY A 81 10.26 -3.84 3.65
N SER A 82 9.37 -4.13 2.71
CA SER A 82 8.77 -3.12 1.83
C SER A 82 7.24 -3.24 1.78
N PHE A 83 6.62 -2.10 1.52
CA PHE A 83 5.19 -1.97 1.26
C PHE A 83 5.00 -1.15 -0.03
N ARG A 84 4.12 -1.63 -0.92
CA ARG A 84 3.79 -0.91 -2.16
C ARG A 84 2.30 -0.99 -2.45
N VAL A 85 1.75 0.12 -2.90
CA VAL A 85 0.43 0.21 -3.55
C VAL A 85 0.66 0.65 -4.99
N ASP A 86 0.07 -0.06 -5.93
CA ASP A 86 0.17 0.18 -7.36
C ASP A 86 -1.24 0.25 -7.95
N THR A 87 -1.54 1.30 -8.68
CA THR A 87 -2.83 1.58 -9.29
C THR A 87 -2.81 1.46 -10.82
N SER A 88 -1.72 0.92 -11.39
CA SER A 88 -1.52 0.78 -12.84
C SER A 88 -2.54 -0.13 -13.53
N GLY A 89 -3.25 -0.96 -12.78
CA GLY A 89 -4.16 -1.96 -13.31
C GLY A 89 -3.50 -3.31 -13.63
N GLU A 90 -2.24 -3.48 -13.29
CA GLU A 90 -1.47 -4.69 -13.57
C GLU A 90 -1.35 -5.58 -12.32
N ILE A 91 -1.21 -6.89 -12.54
CA ILE A 91 -0.87 -7.83 -11.47
C ILE A 91 0.61 -7.66 -11.13
N PRO A 92 1.00 -7.52 -9.85
CA PRO A 92 2.37 -7.27 -9.45
C PRO A 92 3.37 -8.30 -10.02
N GLU A 93 4.59 -7.84 -10.30
CA GLU A 93 5.66 -8.73 -10.76
C GLU A 93 6.04 -9.77 -9.70
N GLU A 94 5.87 -9.43 -8.42
CA GLU A 94 6.09 -10.30 -7.26
C GLU A 94 5.07 -11.44 -7.15
N TRP A 95 4.01 -11.44 -7.96
CA TRP A 95 3.04 -12.55 -7.97
C TRP A 95 3.75 -13.86 -8.27
N PRO A 96 3.69 -14.86 -7.38
CA PRO A 96 4.41 -16.11 -7.55
C PRO A 96 4.02 -16.85 -8.84
N SER A 97 5.01 -17.38 -9.54
CA SER A 97 4.81 -18.05 -10.84
C SER A 97 4.07 -19.39 -10.73
N ASP A 98 4.02 -19.98 -9.55
CA ASP A 98 3.31 -21.22 -9.21
C ASP A 98 1.86 -20.99 -8.75
N VAL A 99 1.43 -19.74 -8.67
CA VAL A 99 0.04 -19.34 -8.41
C VAL A 99 -0.56 -18.76 -9.69
N PRO A 100 -1.67 -19.30 -10.20
CA PRO A 100 -2.36 -18.72 -11.34
C PRO A 100 -2.64 -17.22 -11.14
N ARG A 101 -2.36 -16.41 -12.16
CA ARG A 101 -2.69 -14.99 -12.11
C ARG A 101 -4.19 -14.79 -12.22
N PRO A 102 -4.81 -13.92 -11.42
CA PRO A 102 -6.23 -13.60 -11.55
C PRO A 102 -6.47 -12.77 -12.82
N GLU A 103 -7.13 -13.34 -13.81
CA GLU A 103 -7.48 -12.66 -15.06
C GLU A 103 -8.89 -12.08 -14.99
N GLY A 104 -9.16 -11.01 -15.74
CA GLY A 104 -10.50 -10.43 -15.85
C GLY A 104 -10.88 -9.48 -14.73
N ILE A 105 -9.92 -8.96 -13.97
CA ILE A 105 -10.11 -7.88 -13.02
C ILE A 105 -9.87 -6.55 -13.76
N GLU A 106 -10.90 -5.71 -13.84
CA GLU A 106 -10.83 -4.39 -14.45
C GLU A 106 -10.54 -3.31 -13.40
N GLY A 107 -9.75 -2.30 -13.77
CA GLY A 107 -9.34 -1.21 -12.87
C GLY A 107 -8.63 -1.74 -11.63
N ALA A 108 -7.75 -2.71 -11.83
CA ALA A 108 -7.04 -3.34 -10.72
C ALA A 108 -6.15 -2.34 -9.98
N SER A 109 -6.07 -2.50 -8.68
CA SER A 109 -5.00 -1.94 -7.86
C SER A 109 -4.41 -3.05 -7.02
N SER A 110 -3.13 -2.96 -6.73
CA SER A 110 -2.45 -3.98 -5.94
C SER A 110 -1.75 -3.39 -4.73
N THR A 111 -1.69 -4.20 -3.69
CA THR A 111 -0.88 -3.94 -2.49
C THR A 111 0.08 -5.09 -2.31
N VAL A 112 1.36 -4.79 -2.20
CA VAL A 112 2.42 -5.77 -1.94
C VAL A 112 3.09 -5.42 -0.62
N THR A 113 3.13 -6.37 0.30
CA THR A 113 3.92 -6.29 1.52
C THR A 113 4.94 -7.43 1.50
N GLN A 114 6.19 -7.09 1.62
CA GLN A 114 7.28 -8.06 1.59
C GLN A 114 8.25 -7.83 2.75
N SER A 115 8.59 -8.91 3.44
CA SER A 115 9.66 -8.95 4.43
C SER A 115 10.64 -10.08 4.09
N SER A 116 11.64 -10.30 4.93
CA SER A 116 12.60 -11.41 4.76
C SER A 116 11.94 -12.79 4.86
N THR A 117 10.75 -12.90 5.44
CA THR A 117 10.05 -14.16 5.73
C THR A 117 8.65 -14.26 5.18
N GLU A 118 8.05 -13.14 4.77
CA GLU A 118 6.65 -13.08 4.36
C GLU A 118 6.48 -12.28 3.07
N LEU A 119 5.62 -12.77 2.20
CA LEU A 119 5.10 -12.04 1.05
C LEU A 119 3.57 -12.06 1.12
N ALA A 120 2.95 -10.90 1.17
CA ALA A 120 1.50 -10.77 1.05
C ALA A 120 1.16 -9.86 -0.13
N ILE A 121 0.26 -10.31 -0.99
CA ILE A 121 -0.19 -9.55 -2.15
C ILE A 121 -1.72 -9.52 -2.12
N THR A 122 -2.30 -8.34 -2.32
CA THR A 122 -3.74 -8.20 -2.54
C THR A 122 -3.96 -7.44 -3.84
N VAL A 123 -4.79 -7.99 -4.72
CA VAL A 123 -5.27 -7.35 -5.94
C VAL A 123 -6.76 -7.10 -5.79
N THR A 124 -7.19 -5.87 -6.02
CA THR A 124 -8.60 -5.46 -5.94
C THR A 124 -9.02 -4.80 -7.25
N GLY A 125 -10.29 -4.91 -7.60
CA GLY A 125 -10.84 -4.27 -8.79
C GLY A 125 -12.28 -4.72 -9.05
N GLN A 126 -12.75 -4.60 -10.27
CA GLN A 126 -14.09 -5.04 -10.68
C GLN A 126 -14.01 -6.28 -11.56
N ALA A 127 -14.94 -7.22 -11.40
CA ALA A 127 -15.04 -8.41 -12.23
C ALA A 127 -16.51 -8.86 -12.40
N GLY A 128 -16.73 -9.77 -13.33
CA GLY A 128 -18.04 -10.40 -13.52
C GLY A 128 -18.44 -11.29 -12.33
N ASP A 129 -19.74 -11.56 -12.18
CA ASP A 129 -20.29 -12.33 -11.06
C ASP A 129 -19.74 -13.77 -10.96
N SER A 130 -19.29 -14.35 -12.09
CA SER A 130 -18.70 -15.70 -12.12
C SER A 130 -17.22 -15.74 -11.68
N PHE A 131 -16.57 -14.59 -11.48
CA PHE A 131 -15.12 -14.52 -11.23
C PHE A 131 -14.63 -15.43 -10.12
N VAL A 132 -15.33 -15.45 -8.98
CA VAL A 132 -14.93 -16.26 -7.81
C VAL A 132 -14.95 -17.77 -8.14
N ASP A 133 -15.94 -18.22 -8.90
CA ASP A 133 -16.08 -19.63 -9.26
C ASP A 133 -15.10 -20.01 -10.39
N ASP A 134 -14.90 -19.14 -11.38
CA ASP A 134 -13.98 -19.37 -12.52
C ASP A 134 -12.53 -19.38 -12.04
N TYR A 135 -12.14 -18.38 -11.25
CA TYR A 135 -10.78 -18.33 -10.70
C TYR A 135 -10.55 -19.41 -9.64
N GLY A 136 -11.57 -19.72 -8.84
CA GLY A 136 -11.53 -20.85 -7.90
C GLY A 136 -11.29 -22.18 -8.59
N SER A 137 -11.98 -22.45 -9.71
CA SER A 137 -11.74 -23.65 -10.53
C SER A 137 -10.32 -23.67 -11.10
N THR A 138 -9.79 -22.51 -11.54
CA THR A 138 -8.40 -22.39 -12.01
C THR A 138 -7.42 -22.74 -10.90
N LEU A 139 -7.63 -22.30 -9.67
CA LEU A 139 -6.79 -22.64 -8.52
C LEU A 139 -6.85 -24.16 -8.23
N GLU A 140 -8.04 -24.76 -8.21
CA GLU A 140 -8.23 -26.20 -7.99
C GLU A 140 -7.50 -27.05 -9.06
N ASP A 141 -7.59 -26.65 -10.34
CA ASP A 141 -6.89 -27.29 -11.44
C ASP A 141 -5.35 -27.18 -11.34
N ASN A 142 -4.85 -26.22 -10.58
CA ASN A 142 -3.42 -26.01 -10.31
C ASN A 142 -2.98 -26.53 -8.94
N GLY A 143 -3.77 -27.38 -8.30
CA GLY A 143 -3.38 -28.13 -7.11
C GLY A 143 -3.66 -27.44 -5.78
N PHE A 144 -4.49 -26.41 -5.78
CA PHE A 144 -4.99 -25.81 -4.54
C PHE A 144 -6.23 -26.59 -4.07
N GLU A 145 -6.37 -26.77 -2.77
CA GLU A 145 -7.57 -27.32 -2.13
C GLU A 145 -8.43 -26.18 -1.56
N ARG A 146 -9.72 -26.22 -1.79
CA ARG A 146 -10.65 -25.25 -1.19
C ARG A 146 -10.88 -25.60 0.28
N THR A 147 -10.39 -24.76 1.18
CA THR A 147 -10.47 -24.96 2.64
C THR A 147 -11.63 -24.21 3.27
N SER A 148 -12.14 -23.15 2.63
CA SER A 148 -13.30 -22.41 3.12
C SER A 148 -14.20 -21.94 1.99
N ASN A 149 -15.50 -21.92 2.30
CA ASN A 149 -16.54 -21.42 1.42
C ASN A 149 -17.59 -20.70 2.27
N PHE A 150 -17.65 -19.39 2.14
CA PHE A 150 -18.66 -18.55 2.76
C PHE A 150 -19.41 -17.78 1.68
N GLU A 151 -20.74 -17.80 1.76
CA GLU A 151 -21.60 -17.10 0.80
C GLU A 151 -22.79 -16.49 1.55
N SER A 152 -23.02 -15.21 1.27
CA SER A 152 -24.17 -14.45 1.75
C SER A 152 -24.67 -13.50 0.64
N ASP A 153 -25.80 -12.85 0.86
CA ASP A 153 -26.33 -11.84 -0.07
C ASP A 153 -25.38 -10.63 -0.24
N ALA A 154 -24.45 -10.42 0.70
CA ALA A 154 -23.55 -9.26 0.72
C ALA A 154 -22.13 -9.58 0.25
N ASN A 155 -21.67 -10.83 0.36
CA ASN A 155 -20.35 -11.20 -0.09
C ASN A 155 -20.20 -12.71 -0.32
N ILE A 156 -19.25 -13.05 -1.19
CA ILE A 156 -18.77 -14.41 -1.41
C ILE A 156 -17.30 -14.45 -1.05
N THR A 157 -16.89 -15.42 -0.22
CA THR A 157 -15.49 -15.64 0.14
C THR A 157 -15.16 -17.11 -0.09
N ARG A 158 -14.09 -17.37 -0.82
CA ARG A 158 -13.50 -18.72 -1.00
C ARG A 158 -12.04 -18.65 -0.57
N VAL A 159 -11.58 -19.64 0.16
CA VAL A 159 -10.16 -19.77 0.53
C VAL A 159 -9.62 -21.06 -0.05
N PHE A 160 -8.47 -20.97 -0.67
CA PHE A 160 -7.76 -22.07 -1.31
C PHE A 160 -6.35 -22.16 -0.74
N GLU A 161 -5.86 -23.36 -0.53
CA GLU A 161 -4.53 -23.58 0.04
C GLU A 161 -3.78 -24.69 -0.71
N ASN A 162 -2.47 -24.53 -0.80
CA ASN A 162 -1.53 -25.59 -1.12
C ASN A 162 -0.41 -25.61 -0.08
N GLU A 163 0.65 -26.40 -0.29
CA GLU A 163 1.76 -26.50 0.67
C GLU A 163 2.50 -25.16 0.91
N THR A 164 2.40 -24.22 -0.01
CA THR A 164 3.18 -22.97 0.00
C THR A 164 2.30 -21.73 0.22
N TRP A 165 1.12 -21.70 -0.39
CA TRP A 165 0.30 -20.51 -0.52
C TRP A 165 -1.13 -20.70 -0.05
N THR A 166 -1.66 -19.65 0.59
CA THR A 166 -3.10 -19.47 0.83
C THR A 166 -3.59 -18.33 -0.07
N VAL A 167 -4.66 -18.58 -0.82
CA VAL A 167 -5.33 -17.60 -1.69
C VAL A 167 -6.74 -17.38 -1.20
N SER A 168 -7.08 -16.15 -0.82
CA SER A 168 -8.44 -15.74 -0.48
C SER A 168 -9.05 -14.96 -1.64
N VAL A 169 -10.18 -15.42 -2.14
CA VAL A 169 -10.93 -14.78 -3.23
C VAL A 169 -12.24 -14.27 -2.66
N ASN A 170 -12.44 -12.96 -2.74
CA ASN A 170 -13.62 -12.28 -2.21
C ASN A 170 -14.35 -11.55 -3.32
N SER A 171 -15.68 -11.57 -3.29
CA SER A 171 -16.55 -10.78 -4.16
C SER A 171 -17.62 -10.10 -3.35
N PHE A 172 -17.84 -8.82 -3.63
CA PHE A 172 -18.86 -7.97 -3.04
C PHE A 172 -19.82 -7.55 -4.15
N PRO A 173 -21.00 -8.16 -4.27
CA PRO A 173 -21.96 -7.83 -5.31
C PRO A 173 -22.31 -6.34 -5.31
N GLY A 174 -22.28 -5.68 -6.45
CA GLY A 174 -22.54 -4.25 -6.54
C GLY A 174 -22.87 -3.77 -7.96
N GLY A 175 -24.14 -3.52 -8.25
CA GLY A 175 -24.53 -2.91 -9.52
C GLY A 175 -24.29 -3.78 -10.74
N ASP A 176 -23.62 -3.22 -11.77
CA ASP A 176 -23.36 -3.89 -13.05
C ASP A 176 -22.10 -4.79 -13.02
N ALA A 177 -21.27 -4.69 -12.00
CA ALA A 177 -20.09 -5.53 -11.74
C ALA A 177 -19.87 -5.68 -10.25
N SER A 178 -19.26 -6.81 -9.86
CA SER A 178 -18.87 -7.09 -8.48
C SER A 178 -17.50 -6.50 -8.18
N GLN A 179 -17.33 -5.92 -6.98
CA GLN A 179 -16.01 -5.60 -6.49
C GLN A 179 -15.33 -6.88 -6.00
N VAL A 180 -14.13 -7.15 -6.48
CA VAL A 180 -13.39 -8.37 -6.12
C VAL A 180 -12.08 -8.03 -5.44
N ALA A 181 -11.63 -8.95 -4.57
CA ALA A 181 -10.31 -8.90 -3.97
C ALA A 181 -9.71 -10.31 -3.96
N VAL A 182 -8.50 -10.43 -4.47
CA VAL A 182 -7.69 -11.65 -4.40
C VAL A 182 -6.49 -11.37 -3.51
N SER A 183 -6.40 -12.07 -2.39
CA SER A 183 -5.29 -11.93 -1.45
C SER A 183 -4.49 -13.23 -1.39
N LEU A 184 -3.17 -13.10 -1.48
CA LEU A 184 -2.21 -14.18 -1.45
C LEU A 184 -1.26 -13.97 -0.28
N PHE A 185 -0.98 -15.04 0.48
CA PHE A 185 -0.02 -15.05 1.57
C PHE A 185 0.52 -16.48 1.79
N PRO A 186 1.69 -16.64 2.45
CA PRO A 186 2.23 -17.96 2.76
C PRO A 186 1.28 -18.79 3.60
N SER A 187 1.20 -20.10 3.32
CA SER A 187 0.42 -21.02 4.15
C SER A 187 1.03 -21.16 5.53
N SER A 188 0.19 -21.14 6.56
CA SER A 188 0.62 -21.43 7.92
C SER A 188 0.85 -22.94 8.07
N SER A 189 2.10 -23.35 8.31
CA SER A 189 2.52 -24.73 8.62
C SER A 189 2.01 -25.19 9.96
#